data_b5327bd67c36000702a8f528d66952c7
#
_entry.id   b5327bd67c36000702a8f528d66952c7
#
_cell.length_a   1.000
_cell.length_b   1.000
_cell.length_c   1.000
_cell.angle_alpha   90.00
_cell.angle_beta   90.00
_cell.angle_gamma   90.00
#
_symmetry.space_group_name_H-M   'P 1'
#
loop_
_entity.id
_entity.type
_entity.pdbx_description
1 polymer ?
#
loop_
_entity_poly.entity_id
_entity_poly.type
_entity_poly.pdbx_seq_one_letter_code
_entity_poly.pdbx_strand_id
1 'polypeptide(L)'
;MEKKIFNKEVTADFDGNRLDKFLQSQIKEISRTKLQELIREGYIKKNNVIINDTSKKILLGDHIEVRFPLPKETHIKPNKIPLKILYEDDDIILINKSSGVVVHPGAGNYENTIVNGLMFYCKNQLSNIGGKLRP
;
A
#
# COMPACT_ATOMS: atom_id res chain seq x y z
N MET A 1 8.08 8.17 13.20
CA MET A 1 6.96 7.25 12.90
C MET A 1 7.44 5.83 13.12
N GLU A 2 6.77 5.11 14.00
CA GLU A 2 7.14 3.72 14.31
C GLU A 2 6.78 2.81 13.13
N LYS A 3 7.74 1.94 12.75
CA LYS A 3 7.47 0.85 11.81
C LYS A 3 6.49 -0.11 12.45
N LYS A 4 5.34 -0.37 11.83
CA LYS A 4 4.43 -1.41 12.30
C LYS A 4 5.14 -2.75 12.20
N ILE A 5 5.35 -3.43 13.32
CA ILE A 5 5.98 -4.76 13.39
C ILE A 5 4.91 -5.75 13.87
N PHE A 6 4.79 -6.85 13.15
CA PHE A 6 3.95 -7.98 13.55
C PHE A 6 4.86 -9.14 13.93
N ASN A 7 4.64 -9.69 15.10
CA ASN A 7 5.38 -10.86 15.63
C ASN A 7 4.40 -11.94 16.00
N LYS A 8 4.63 -13.17 15.58
CA LYS A 8 3.80 -14.31 15.92
C LYS A 8 4.62 -15.60 15.92
N GLU A 9 4.40 -16.43 16.94
CA GLU A 9 4.89 -17.80 16.99
C GLU A 9 3.91 -18.74 16.28
N VAL A 10 4.43 -19.72 15.56
CA VAL A 10 3.64 -20.72 14.83
C VAL A 10 3.11 -21.76 15.81
N THR A 11 1.79 -21.89 15.87
CA THR A 11 1.09 -22.90 16.68
C THR A 11 0.91 -24.20 15.91
N ALA A 12 0.53 -25.28 16.61
CA ALA A 12 0.37 -26.61 16.03
C ALA A 12 -0.61 -26.67 14.83
N ASP A 13 -1.64 -25.83 14.85
CA ASP A 13 -2.63 -25.77 13.76
C ASP A 13 -2.05 -25.32 12.40
N PHE A 14 -0.87 -24.68 12.43
CA PHE A 14 -0.19 -24.15 11.25
C PHE A 14 1.10 -24.89 10.91
N ASP A 15 1.41 -25.96 11.64
CA ASP A 15 2.61 -26.76 11.38
C ASP A 15 2.61 -27.33 9.95
N GLY A 16 3.73 -27.17 9.25
CA GLY A 16 3.87 -27.60 7.85
C GLY A 16 3.15 -26.73 6.81
N ASN A 17 2.42 -25.69 7.22
CA ASN A 17 1.74 -24.80 6.32
C ASN A 17 2.74 -23.89 5.57
N ARG A 18 2.29 -23.32 4.46
CA ARG A 18 3.07 -22.32 3.72
C ARG A 18 3.04 -20.98 4.46
N LEU A 19 4.16 -20.28 4.44
CA LEU A 19 4.32 -18.97 5.06
C LEU A 19 3.27 -17.95 4.57
N ASP A 20 3.01 -17.90 3.24
CA ASP A 20 2.03 -16.97 2.68
C ASP A 20 0.59 -17.24 3.15
N LYS A 21 0.21 -18.50 3.32
CA LYS A 21 -1.11 -18.88 3.86
C LYS A 21 -1.23 -18.55 5.35
N PHE A 22 -0.19 -18.83 6.12
CA PHE A 22 -0.16 -18.50 7.53
C PHE A 22 -0.33 -16.99 7.76
N LEU A 23 0.47 -16.18 7.07
CA LEU A 23 0.38 -14.73 7.19
C LEU A 23 -0.99 -14.19 6.80
N GLN A 24 -1.61 -14.72 5.74
CA GLN A 24 -2.96 -14.36 5.33
C GLN A 24 -4.01 -14.65 6.41
N SER A 25 -3.87 -15.75 7.15
CA SER A 25 -4.78 -16.10 8.24
C SER A 25 -4.63 -15.17 9.44
N GLN A 26 -3.41 -14.67 9.69
CA GLN A 26 -3.09 -13.85 10.86
C GLN A 26 -3.29 -12.35 10.61
N ILE A 27 -3.11 -11.88 9.36
CA ILE A 27 -3.16 -10.46 8.97
C ILE A 27 -4.25 -10.28 7.92
N LYS A 28 -5.50 -10.22 8.35
CA LYS A 28 -6.68 -10.15 7.47
C LYS A 28 -6.78 -8.83 6.71
N GLU A 29 -6.16 -7.76 7.21
CA GLU A 29 -6.21 -6.41 6.63
C GLU A 29 -5.38 -6.27 5.35
N ILE A 30 -4.51 -7.23 5.05
CA ILE A 30 -3.57 -7.17 3.93
C ILE A 30 -3.86 -8.30 2.94
N SER A 31 -3.93 -7.96 1.66
CA SER A 31 -4.15 -8.96 0.62
C SER A 31 -2.98 -9.96 0.53
N ARG A 32 -3.29 -11.19 0.11
CA ARG A 32 -2.27 -12.24 -0.10
C ARG A 32 -1.18 -11.80 -1.07
N THR A 33 -1.55 -11.11 -2.14
CA THR A 33 -0.59 -10.58 -3.13
C THR A 33 0.40 -9.63 -2.47
N LYS A 34 -0.08 -8.73 -1.61
CA LYS A 34 0.79 -7.79 -0.88
C LYS A 34 1.69 -8.50 0.13
N LEU A 35 1.20 -9.52 0.81
CA LEU A 35 2.03 -10.35 1.69
C LEU A 35 3.12 -11.10 0.92
N GLN A 36 2.82 -11.62 -0.26
CA GLN A 36 3.82 -12.26 -1.13
C GLN A 36 4.89 -11.27 -1.62
N GLU A 37 4.51 -10.03 -1.93
CA GLU A 37 5.47 -8.95 -2.21
C GLU A 37 6.41 -8.71 -1.03
N LEU A 38 5.87 -8.55 0.18
CA LEU A 38 6.66 -8.33 1.40
C LEU A 38 7.65 -9.48 1.66
N ILE A 39 7.24 -10.72 1.39
CA ILE A 39 8.13 -11.88 1.47
C ILE A 39 9.28 -11.74 0.48
N ARG A 40 8.98 -11.51 -0.81
CA ARG A 40 10.00 -11.40 -1.89
C ARG A 40 10.97 -10.24 -1.65
N GLU A 41 10.49 -9.14 -1.10
CA GLU A 41 11.28 -7.95 -0.78
C GLU A 41 12.10 -8.08 0.53
N GLY A 42 11.99 -9.22 1.25
CA GLY A 42 12.78 -9.49 2.45
C GLY A 42 12.30 -8.80 3.72
N TYR A 43 11.04 -8.37 3.78
CA TYR A 43 10.46 -7.76 4.98
C TYR A 43 9.98 -8.78 6.03
N ILE A 44 10.20 -10.07 5.76
CA ILE A 44 9.76 -11.14 6.65
C ILE A 44 10.95 -11.96 7.11
N LYS A 45 10.99 -12.20 8.42
CA LYS A 45 11.96 -13.08 9.05
C LYS A 45 11.28 -14.28 9.69
N LYS A 46 11.94 -15.42 9.58
CA LYS A 46 11.64 -16.64 10.32
C LYS A 46 12.84 -16.95 11.20
N ASN A 47 12.65 -17.02 12.51
CA ASN A 47 13.73 -17.27 13.47
C ASN A 47 14.94 -16.33 13.26
N ASN A 48 14.67 -15.03 13.08
CA ASN A 48 15.64 -13.96 12.77
C ASN A 48 16.34 -14.05 11.38
N VAL A 49 16.01 -15.03 10.54
CA VAL A 49 16.55 -15.18 9.19
C VAL A 49 15.54 -14.63 8.17
N ILE A 50 16.01 -13.80 7.23
CA ILE A 50 15.16 -13.26 6.15
C ILE A 50 14.72 -14.40 5.23
N ILE A 51 13.42 -14.44 4.92
CA ILE A 51 12.81 -15.39 4.00
C ILE A 51 12.26 -14.64 2.78
N ASN A 52 12.67 -15.06 1.59
CA ASN A 52 12.22 -14.51 0.30
C ASN A 52 11.32 -15.48 -0.47
N ASP A 53 11.19 -16.72 -0.01
CA ASP A 53 10.37 -17.76 -0.64
C ASP A 53 8.96 -17.77 -0.03
N THR A 54 7.97 -17.43 -0.85
CA THR A 54 6.55 -17.40 -0.46
C THR A 54 5.98 -18.77 -0.13
N SER A 55 6.58 -19.81 -0.68
CA SER A 55 6.15 -21.22 -0.49
C SER A 55 6.83 -21.89 0.70
N LYS A 56 7.77 -21.22 1.35
CA LYS A 56 8.51 -21.75 2.50
C LYS A 56 7.56 -22.29 3.54
N LYS A 57 7.80 -23.53 3.94
CA LYS A 57 7.05 -24.17 5.04
C LYS A 57 7.50 -23.61 6.39
N ILE A 58 6.55 -23.44 7.27
CA ILE A 58 6.76 -23.08 8.67
C ILE A 58 6.49 -24.29 9.54
N LEU A 59 7.14 -24.35 10.68
CA LEU A 59 7.02 -25.44 11.65
C LEU A 59 6.55 -24.91 12.99
N LEU A 60 5.98 -25.79 13.79
CA LEU A 60 5.62 -25.48 15.19
C LEU A 60 6.79 -24.84 15.92
N GLY A 61 6.54 -23.74 16.62
CA GLY A 61 7.54 -22.99 17.38
C GLY A 61 8.39 -22.03 16.55
N ASP A 62 8.24 -22.00 15.21
CA ASP A 62 8.89 -20.97 14.40
C ASP A 62 8.39 -19.57 14.79
N HIS A 63 9.29 -18.62 14.92
CA HIS A 63 8.97 -17.22 15.19
C HIS A 63 8.98 -16.42 13.88
N ILE A 64 7.83 -15.85 13.55
CA ILE A 64 7.65 -15.06 12.32
C ILE A 64 7.53 -13.58 12.67
N GLU A 65 8.43 -12.78 12.11
CA GLU A 65 8.42 -11.32 12.20
C GLU A 65 8.12 -10.71 10.83
N VAL A 66 7.13 -9.83 10.76
CA VAL A 66 6.81 -9.03 9.55
C VAL A 66 7.09 -7.57 9.85
N ARG A 67 7.97 -6.96 9.07
CA ARG A 67 8.25 -5.51 9.11
C ARG A 67 7.53 -4.84 7.96
N PHE A 68 6.61 -3.95 8.25
CA PHE A 68 5.94 -3.18 7.22
C PHE A 68 6.84 -2.00 6.82
N PRO A 69 7.20 -1.88 5.53
CA PRO A 69 7.92 -0.71 5.06
C PRO A 69 7.05 0.53 5.28
N LEU A 70 7.67 1.64 5.61
CA LEU A 70 6.98 2.92 5.61
C LEU A 70 6.46 3.18 4.19
N PRO A 71 5.24 3.74 4.04
CA PRO A 71 4.77 4.16 2.74
C PRO A 71 5.82 5.05 2.08
N LYS A 72 6.26 4.71 0.88
CA LYS A 72 7.11 5.60 0.09
C LYS A 72 6.31 6.88 -0.13
N GLU A 73 6.82 7.99 0.35
CA GLU A 73 6.25 9.29 0.02
C GLU A 73 6.46 9.49 -1.48
N THR A 74 5.44 9.29 -2.28
CA THR A 74 5.43 9.83 -3.63
C THR A 74 5.13 11.30 -3.48
N HIS A 75 6.11 12.12 -3.79
CA HIS A 75 5.92 13.56 -3.88
C HIS A 75 5.16 13.85 -5.19
N ILE A 76 3.85 13.62 -5.18
CA ILE A 76 2.98 14.15 -6.22
C ILE A 76 2.98 15.66 -6.04
N LYS A 77 3.60 16.38 -6.98
CA LYS A 77 3.69 17.84 -6.91
C LYS A 77 2.33 18.45 -7.24
N PRO A 78 1.80 19.34 -6.38
CA PRO A 78 0.65 20.15 -6.74
C PRO A 78 0.96 20.95 -8.00
N ASN A 79 0.06 20.93 -8.99
CA ASN A 79 0.22 21.70 -10.22
C ASN A 79 -1.11 22.34 -10.62
N LYS A 80 -1.06 23.59 -11.04
CA LYS A 80 -2.26 24.33 -11.48
C LYS A 80 -2.72 23.79 -12.84
N ILE A 81 -3.70 22.90 -12.81
CA ILE A 81 -4.31 22.30 -13.97
C ILE A 81 -5.78 22.74 -14.05
N PRO A 82 -6.31 23.10 -15.23
CA PRO A 82 -7.72 23.41 -15.37
C PRO A 82 -8.58 22.21 -14.99
N LEU A 83 -9.40 22.37 -13.95
CA LEU A 83 -10.38 21.38 -13.51
C LEU A 83 -11.78 21.88 -13.82
N LYS A 84 -12.53 21.14 -14.66
CA LYS A 84 -13.92 21.46 -14.91
C LYS A 84 -14.80 20.84 -13.82
N ILE A 85 -14.96 21.57 -12.71
CA ILE A 85 -15.77 21.14 -11.57
C ILE A 85 -17.23 21.35 -11.91
N LEU A 86 -18.06 20.30 -11.77
CA LEU A 86 -19.49 20.30 -11.97
C LEU A 86 -20.26 20.45 -10.65
N TYR A 87 -19.71 19.91 -9.57
CA TYR A 87 -20.27 19.94 -8.23
C TYR A 87 -19.17 19.78 -7.18
N GLU A 88 -19.33 20.42 -6.05
CA GLU A 88 -18.41 20.29 -4.90
C GLU A 88 -19.17 20.51 -3.61
N ASP A 89 -18.87 19.68 -2.61
CA ASP A 89 -19.27 19.84 -1.22
C ASP A 89 -18.10 19.44 -0.28
N ASP A 90 -18.38 19.26 1.01
CA ASP A 90 -17.34 18.93 2.00
C ASP A 90 -16.75 17.53 1.82
N ASP A 91 -17.46 16.63 1.13
CA ASP A 91 -17.11 15.22 1.01
C ASP A 91 -16.67 14.81 -0.40
N ILE A 92 -17.21 15.44 -1.45
CA ILE A 92 -16.97 15.04 -2.84
C ILE A 92 -16.73 16.23 -3.78
N ILE A 93 -15.93 15.96 -4.83
CA ILE A 93 -15.78 16.84 -6.00
C ILE A 93 -16.13 16.04 -7.25
N LEU A 94 -17.09 16.54 -8.04
CA LEU A 94 -17.46 15.97 -9.32
C LEU A 94 -16.79 16.77 -10.46
N ILE A 95 -15.95 16.08 -11.24
CA ILE A 95 -15.15 16.70 -12.31
C ILE A 95 -15.56 16.12 -13.68
N ASN A 96 -15.80 17.00 -14.64
CA ASN A 96 -15.88 16.61 -16.04
C ASN A 96 -14.46 16.52 -16.63
N LYS A 97 -13.87 15.31 -16.53
CA LYS A 97 -12.52 15.06 -17.02
C LYS A 97 -12.49 15.13 -18.55
N SER A 98 -11.61 15.97 -19.09
CA SER A 98 -11.37 16.01 -20.54
C SER A 98 -10.74 14.72 -21.05
N SER A 99 -11.05 14.36 -22.31
CA SER A 99 -10.39 13.23 -22.96
C SER A 99 -8.88 13.46 -23.05
N GLY A 100 -8.10 12.39 -22.88
CA GLY A 100 -6.63 12.45 -22.92
C GLY A 100 -5.95 12.91 -21.63
N VAL A 101 -6.69 13.44 -20.64
CA VAL A 101 -6.11 13.79 -19.33
C VAL A 101 -6.04 12.56 -18.43
N VAL A 102 -4.85 12.25 -17.95
CA VAL A 102 -4.60 11.11 -17.04
C VAL A 102 -5.04 11.46 -15.63
N VAL A 103 -5.63 10.50 -14.91
CA VAL A 103 -6.12 10.71 -13.54
C VAL A 103 -4.96 10.70 -12.54
N HIS A 104 -4.16 9.64 -12.53
CA HIS A 104 -3.03 9.48 -11.60
C HIS A 104 -1.68 9.57 -12.33
N PRO A 105 -0.62 10.07 -11.66
CA PRO A 105 0.73 10.03 -12.20
C PRO A 105 1.17 8.60 -12.52
N GLY A 106 1.82 8.45 -13.66
CA GLY A 106 2.32 7.16 -14.15
C GLY A 106 3.39 7.35 -15.22
N ALA A 107 3.85 6.24 -15.81
CA ALA A 107 4.89 6.27 -16.84
C ALA A 107 4.55 7.27 -17.97
N GLY A 108 5.44 8.23 -18.20
CA GLY A 108 5.30 9.25 -19.22
C GLY A 108 4.43 10.48 -18.85
N ASN A 109 3.75 10.48 -17.68
CA ASN A 109 2.95 11.64 -17.26
C ASN A 109 2.93 11.77 -15.73
N TYR A 110 3.85 12.54 -15.18
CA TYR A 110 4.04 12.68 -13.74
C TYR A 110 3.51 13.98 -13.13
N GLU A 111 3.26 15.01 -13.93
CA GLU A 111 3.00 16.37 -13.44
C GLU A 111 1.69 17.01 -13.95
N ASN A 112 1.03 16.40 -14.96
CA ASN A 112 -0.14 16.97 -15.60
C ASN A 112 -1.38 16.05 -15.46
N THR A 113 -1.58 15.50 -14.28
CA THR A 113 -2.71 14.61 -14.01
C THR A 113 -3.79 15.30 -13.19
N ILE A 114 -5.00 14.74 -13.19
CA ILE A 114 -6.10 15.25 -12.36
C ILE A 114 -5.68 15.32 -10.87
N VAL A 115 -4.93 14.34 -10.38
CA VAL A 115 -4.47 14.32 -8.99
C VAL A 115 -3.52 15.49 -8.70
N ASN A 116 -2.60 15.83 -9.60
CA ASN A 116 -1.76 17.02 -9.45
C ASN A 116 -2.62 18.29 -9.33
N GLY A 117 -3.65 18.40 -10.18
CA GLY A 117 -4.59 19.52 -10.15
C GLY A 117 -5.41 19.57 -8.86
N LEU A 118 -5.92 18.45 -8.41
CA LEU A 118 -6.67 18.36 -7.15
C LEU A 118 -5.81 18.69 -5.92
N MET A 119 -4.56 18.24 -5.88
CA MET A 119 -3.64 18.61 -4.79
C MET A 119 -3.38 20.11 -4.74
N PHE A 120 -3.33 20.78 -5.90
CA PHE A 120 -3.22 22.23 -5.95
C PHE A 120 -4.52 22.92 -5.50
N TYR A 121 -5.66 22.44 -5.96
CA TYR A 121 -6.97 23.01 -5.67
C TYR A 121 -7.40 22.82 -4.22
N CYS A 122 -7.31 21.59 -3.71
CA CYS A 122 -7.78 21.22 -2.37
C CYS A 122 -6.78 21.50 -1.25
N LYS A 123 -5.56 21.98 -1.53
CA LYS A 123 -4.54 22.38 -0.54
C LYS A 123 -4.36 21.37 0.60
N ASN A 124 -4.18 20.10 0.30
CA ASN A 124 -4.01 18.98 1.26
C ASN A 124 -5.28 18.51 1.99
N GLN A 125 -6.46 18.88 1.54
CA GLN A 125 -7.75 18.38 2.09
C GLN A 125 -8.23 17.08 1.43
N LEU A 126 -7.44 16.49 0.54
CA LEU A 126 -7.79 15.20 -0.08
C LEU A 126 -7.75 14.05 0.93
N SER A 127 -8.68 13.11 0.76
CA SER A 127 -8.71 11.88 1.56
C SER A 127 -7.39 11.10 1.44
N ASN A 128 -6.87 10.64 2.58
CA ASN A 128 -5.68 9.79 2.65
C ASN A 128 -6.01 8.31 2.86
N ILE A 129 -7.25 7.89 2.63
CA ILE A 129 -7.71 6.50 2.86
C ILE A 129 -6.90 5.51 2.02
N GLY A 130 -6.53 5.86 0.79
CA GLY A 130 -5.65 5.06 -0.07
C GLY A 130 -4.16 5.17 0.26
N GLY A 131 -3.80 5.93 1.30
CA GLY A 131 -2.44 6.28 1.68
C GLY A 131 -1.91 7.48 0.88
N LYS A 132 -0.77 8.04 1.31
CA LYS A 132 -0.13 9.21 0.66
C LYS A 132 0.30 8.95 -0.80
N LEU A 133 0.26 7.71 -1.24
CA LEU A 133 0.61 7.26 -2.60
C LEU A 133 -0.56 7.39 -3.60
N ARG A 134 -1.79 7.36 -3.09
CA ARG A 134 -3.03 7.51 -3.85
C ARG A 134 -4.02 8.25 -2.95
N PRO A 135 -3.92 9.60 -2.91
CA PRO A 135 -4.90 10.41 -2.20
C PRO A 135 -6.29 10.25 -2.80
#